data_51f40719ef325bc17ef5b408a1f3e74d
#
_entry.id   51f40719ef325bc17ef5b408a1f3e74d
#
_cell.length_a   1.000
_cell.length_b   1.000
_cell.length_c   1.000
_cell.angle_alpha   90.00
_cell.angle_beta   90.00
_cell.angle_gamma   90.00
#
_symmetry.space_group_name_H-M   'P 1'
#
loop_
_entity.id
_entity.type
_entity.pdbx_description
1 polymer ?
#
loop_
_entity_poly.entity_id
_entity_poly.type
_entity_poly.pdbx_seq_one_letter_code
_entity_poly.pdbx_strand_id
1 'polypeptide(L)'
;MGTKRSILTDEKGLPLSVVLSGANTHDIKLLEETLDSIIISRPAVTQNLCLDAGYTGSTQSVEKRQYTAHIRPRGEERKEIERNPDFKARRWVVEVTHSFFNRFRKLLVRFEKKAQNYLALIHFACSIIVWRKL
;
A
#
# COMPACT_ATOMS: atom_id res chain seq x y z
N MET A 1 5.13 -8.86 -19.89
CA MET A 1 4.47 -7.75 -19.17
C MET A 1 4.59 -7.93 -17.66
N GLY A 2 4.94 -6.89 -16.94
CA GLY A 2 5.02 -6.91 -15.49
C GLY A 2 3.66 -6.83 -14.81
N THR A 3 3.61 -7.29 -13.56
CA THR A 3 2.44 -7.15 -12.68
C THR A 3 2.75 -6.13 -11.60
N LYS A 4 1.83 -5.19 -11.39
CA LYS A 4 1.88 -4.20 -10.30
C LYS A 4 0.99 -4.65 -9.16
N ARG A 5 1.48 -4.50 -7.94
CA ARG A 5 0.73 -4.71 -6.70
C ARG A 5 0.49 -3.36 -6.04
N SER A 6 -0.77 -2.97 -5.86
CA SER A 6 -1.17 -1.84 -5.04
C SER A 6 -1.54 -2.35 -3.66
N ILE A 7 -0.88 -1.87 -2.62
CA ILE A 7 -0.99 -2.39 -1.26
C ILE A 7 -1.32 -1.26 -0.30
N LEU A 8 -2.29 -1.49 0.57
CA LEU A 8 -2.59 -0.67 1.73
C LEU A 8 -2.14 -1.41 2.99
N THR A 9 -1.42 -0.72 3.88
CA THR A 9 -0.96 -1.26 5.15
C THR A 9 -1.40 -0.39 6.32
N ASP A 10 -1.42 -0.95 7.52
CA ASP A 10 -1.47 -0.18 8.75
C ASP A 10 -0.09 0.42 9.09
N GLU A 11 0.02 1.11 10.22
CA GLU A 11 1.28 1.73 10.68
C GLU A 11 2.39 0.72 11.01
N LYS A 12 2.05 -0.54 11.21
CA LYS A 12 2.99 -1.63 11.51
C LYS A 12 3.39 -2.45 10.28
N GLY A 13 2.86 -2.09 9.11
CA GLY A 13 3.10 -2.80 7.86
C GLY A 13 2.25 -4.06 7.68
N LEU A 14 1.17 -4.21 8.44
CA LEU A 14 0.20 -5.29 8.20
C LEU A 14 -0.61 -4.97 6.95
N PRO A 15 -0.63 -5.87 5.95
CA PRO A 15 -1.40 -5.64 4.74
C PRO A 15 -2.91 -5.66 5.02
N LEU A 16 -3.61 -4.62 4.61
CA LEU A 16 -5.06 -4.46 4.75
C LEU A 16 -5.81 -4.74 3.45
N SER A 17 -5.20 -4.42 2.33
CA SER A 17 -5.74 -4.73 1.00
C SER A 17 -4.64 -4.84 -0.03
N VAL A 18 -4.88 -5.61 -1.07
CA VAL A 18 -3.99 -5.78 -2.24
C VAL A 18 -4.83 -5.81 -3.50
N VAL A 19 -4.43 -5.01 -4.48
CA VAL A 19 -5.00 -5.01 -5.83
C VAL A 19 -3.91 -5.27 -6.85
N LEU A 20 -4.22 -6.09 -7.85
CA LEU A 20 -3.32 -6.40 -8.96
C LEU A 20 -3.71 -5.65 -10.22
N SER A 21 -2.70 -5.18 -10.94
CA SER A 21 -2.87 -4.55 -12.25
C SER A 21 -1.66 -4.79 -13.15
N GLY A 22 -1.81 -4.44 -14.42
CA GLY A 22 -0.66 -4.37 -15.32
C GLY A 22 0.33 -3.28 -14.87
N ALA A 23 1.61 -3.50 -15.13
CA ALA A 23 2.67 -2.58 -14.71
C ALA A 23 2.55 -1.17 -15.30
N ASN A 24 1.83 -1.02 -16.40
CA ASN A 24 1.58 0.25 -17.07
C ASN A 24 0.43 1.09 -16.47
N THR A 25 -0.29 0.56 -15.47
CA THR A 25 -1.38 1.29 -14.82
C THR A 25 -0.83 2.29 -13.80
N HIS A 26 -1.31 3.53 -13.87
CA HIS A 26 -0.95 4.57 -12.90
C HIS A 26 -1.51 4.27 -11.51
N ASP A 27 -0.73 4.54 -10.49
CA ASP A 27 -1.10 4.27 -9.08
C ASP A 27 -2.39 4.96 -8.65
N ILE A 28 -2.64 6.19 -9.12
CA ILE A 28 -3.86 6.94 -8.85
C ILE A 28 -5.12 6.17 -9.28
N LYS A 29 -5.07 5.46 -10.41
CA LYS A 29 -6.21 4.67 -10.90
C LYS A 29 -6.53 3.47 -10.01
N LEU A 30 -5.52 2.95 -9.32
CA LEU A 30 -5.68 1.80 -8.42
C LEU A 30 -6.06 2.20 -6.99
N LEU A 31 -5.92 3.49 -6.65
CA LEU A 31 -6.10 3.97 -5.28
C LEU A 31 -7.50 3.67 -4.74
N GLU A 32 -8.53 4.03 -5.49
CA GLU A 32 -9.92 3.83 -5.07
C GLU A 32 -10.23 2.35 -4.85
N GLU A 33 -9.85 1.51 -5.81
CA GLU A 33 -10.04 0.06 -5.71
C GLU A 33 -9.28 -0.52 -4.51
N THR A 34 -8.06 -0.04 -4.26
CA THR A 34 -7.26 -0.48 -3.11
C THR A 34 -7.93 -0.11 -1.79
N LEU A 35 -8.46 1.11 -1.68
CA LEU A 35 -9.17 1.56 -0.48
C LEU A 35 -10.49 0.81 -0.28
N ASP A 36 -11.18 0.48 -1.37
CA ASP A 36 -12.47 -0.23 -1.31
C ASP A 36 -12.30 -1.76 -1.10
N SER A 37 -11.10 -2.29 -1.26
CA SER A 37 -10.79 -3.72 -1.11
C SER A 37 -10.39 -4.14 0.30
N ILE A 38 -10.54 -3.27 1.30
CA ILE A 38 -10.26 -3.61 2.70
C ILE A 38 -11.28 -4.65 3.18
N ILE A 39 -10.78 -5.76 3.74
CA ILE A 39 -11.61 -6.90 4.15
C ILE A 39 -12.14 -6.70 5.59
N ILE A 40 -11.36 -6.04 6.44
CA ILE A 40 -11.72 -5.82 7.85
C ILE A 40 -12.61 -4.58 8.02
N SER A 41 -13.42 -4.59 9.08
CA SER A 41 -14.20 -3.41 9.46
C SER A 41 -13.28 -2.26 9.89
N ARG A 42 -13.57 -1.06 9.39
CA ARG A 42 -12.85 0.14 9.77
C ARG A 42 -13.47 0.78 11.03
N PRO A 43 -12.66 1.43 11.89
CA PRO A 43 -13.21 2.24 12.96
C PRO A 43 -14.07 3.39 12.41
N ALA A 44 -15.11 3.79 13.14
CA ALA A 44 -16.02 4.87 12.75
C ALA A 44 -15.41 6.28 12.97
N VAL A 45 -14.11 6.41 12.79
CA VAL A 45 -13.36 7.67 12.95
C VAL A 45 -12.54 7.94 11.68
N THR A 46 -12.28 9.21 11.41
CA THR A 46 -11.38 9.59 10.31
C THR A 46 -9.96 9.12 10.60
N GLN A 47 -9.37 8.42 9.66
CA GLN A 47 -8.02 7.88 9.76
C GLN A 47 -7.04 8.67 8.89
N ASN A 48 -5.79 8.74 9.31
CA ASN A 48 -4.71 9.33 8.50
C ASN A 48 -4.24 8.33 7.45
N LEU A 49 -4.10 8.79 6.20
CA LEU A 49 -3.58 8.02 5.09
C LEU A 49 -2.35 8.71 4.50
N CYS A 50 -1.21 8.05 4.60
CA CYS A 50 0.05 8.53 4.04
C CYS A 50 0.23 7.99 2.62
N LEU A 51 0.41 8.89 1.67
CA LEU A 51 0.59 8.60 0.25
C LEU A 51 1.87 9.25 -0.26
N ASP A 52 2.50 8.64 -1.25
CA ASP A 52 3.66 9.24 -1.88
C ASP A 52 3.28 10.35 -2.87
N ALA A 53 4.28 11.03 -3.42
CA ALA A 53 4.09 12.13 -4.36
C ALA A 53 3.36 11.72 -5.66
N GLY A 54 3.38 10.44 -6.02
CA GLY A 54 2.68 9.91 -7.18
C GLY A 54 1.16 10.02 -7.09
N TYR A 55 0.63 10.20 -5.88
CA TYR A 55 -0.81 10.36 -5.63
C TYR A 55 -1.27 11.82 -5.52
N THR A 56 -0.44 12.77 -5.91
CA THR A 56 -0.82 14.19 -5.96
C THR A 56 -2.08 14.37 -6.80
N GLY A 57 -3.07 15.08 -6.28
CA GLY A 57 -4.37 15.30 -6.94
C GLY A 57 -5.47 14.32 -6.55
N SER A 58 -5.18 13.30 -5.73
CA SER A 58 -6.16 12.30 -5.28
C SER A 58 -6.82 12.59 -3.92
N THR A 59 -6.56 13.76 -3.34
CA THR A 59 -7.03 14.15 -1.99
C THR A 59 -8.55 14.00 -1.85
N GLN A 60 -9.33 14.45 -2.82
CA GLN A 60 -10.80 14.35 -2.75
C GLN A 60 -11.31 12.91 -2.71
N SER A 61 -10.72 12.01 -3.50
CA SER A 61 -11.07 10.59 -3.49
C SER A 61 -10.82 9.93 -2.14
N VAL A 62 -9.75 10.35 -1.47
CA VAL A 62 -9.32 9.87 -0.16
C VAL A 62 -10.25 10.40 0.93
N GLU A 63 -10.56 11.70 0.91
CA GLU A 63 -11.42 12.36 1.90
C GLU A 63 -12.86 11.86 1.86
N LYS A 64 -13.38 11.54 0.68
CA LYS A 64 -14.70 10.90 0.51
C LYS A 64 -14.82 9.57 1.25
N ARG A 65 -13.71 8.90 1.51
CA ARG A 65 -13.64 7.62 2.22
C ARG A 65 -13.28 7.74 3.69
N GLN A 66 -13.44 8.94 4.26
CA GLN A 66 -13.14 9.24 5.67
C GLN A 66 -11.66 9.03 6.05
N TYR A 67 -10.77 9.44 5.15
CA TYR A 67 -9.35 9.55 5.43
C TYR A 67 -8.89 11.01 5.35
N THR A 68 -7.92 11.37 6.19
CA THR A 68 -7.14 12.59 6.00
C THR A 68 -5.91 12.26 5.17
N ALA A 69 -5.81 12.83 3.98
CA ALA A 69 -4.70 12.56 3.07
C ALA A 69 -3.44 13.31 3.49
N HIS A 70 -2.34 12.60 3.59
CA HIS A 70 -0.99 13.15 3.79
C HIS A 70 -0.14 12.82 2.58
N ILE A 71 -0.18 13.71 1.57
CA ILE A 71 0.59 13.58 0.33
C ILE A 71 1.69 14.63 0.37
N ARG A 72 2.95 14.20 0.24
CA ARG A 72 4.10 15.13 0.24
C ARG A 72 4.76 15.14 -1.13
N PRO A 73 4.93 16.32 -1.74
CA PRO A 73 5.69 16.48 -2.96
C PRO A 73 7.15 16.04 -2.80
N ARG A 74 7.74 15.59 -3.90
CA ARG A 74 9.16 15.25 -3.91
C ARG A 74 10.00 16.45 -3.48
N GLY A 75 10.89 16.24 -2.52
CA GLY A 75 11.79 17.26 -2.00
C GLY A 75 11.33 17.94 -0.71
N GLU A 76 10.05 18.01 -0.38
CA GLU A 76 9.58 18.56 0.90
C GLU A 76 9.90 17.65 2.07
N GLU A 77 9.83 16.35 1.85
CA GLU A 77 10.19 15.32 2.83
C GLU A 77 11.63 15.48 3.33
N ARG A 78 12.57 15.76 2.39
CA ARG A 78 13.97 15.99 2.72
C ARG A 78 14.18 17.23 3.57
N LYS A 79 13.46 18.31 3.26
CA LYS A 79 13.48 19.55 4.03
C LYS A 79 12.93 19.37 5.44
N GLU A 80 11.93 18.50 5.59
CA GLU A 80 11.30 18.27 6.88
C GLU A 80 12.15 17.35 7.77
N ILE A 81 12.83 16.37 7.20
CA ILE A 81 13.84 15.56 7.91
C ILE A 81 14.98 16.46 8.42
N GLU A 82 15.41 17.44 7.63
CA GLU A 82 16.42 18.42 8.02
C GLU A 82 15.95 19.34 9.16
N ARG A 83 14.65 19.69 9.18
CA ARG A 83 14.04 20.55 10.21
C ARG A 83 13.68 19.82 11.49
N ASN A 84 13.26 18.57 11.37
CA ASN A 84 12.80 17.75 12.48
C ASN A 84 13.43 16.35 12.38
N PRO A 85 14.52 16.08 13.11
CA PRO A 85 15.20 14.77 13.09
C PRO A 85 14.34 13.60 13.55
N ASP A 86 13.29 13.87 14.34
CA ASP A 86 12.34 12.84 14.80
C ASP A 86 11.27 12.49 13.75
N PHE A 87 11.24 13.25 12.65
CA PHE A 87 10.32 12.99 11.56
C PHE A 87 10.73 11.72 10.81
N LYS A 88 9.90 10.70 10.90
CA LYS A 88 10.05 9.47 10.13
C LYS A 88 9.07 9.45 8.97
N ALA A 89 9.59 9.49 7.76
CA ALA A 89 8.80 9.21 6.58
C ALA A 89 8.20 7.81 6.66
N ARG A 90 6.87 7.68 6.72
CA ARG A 90 6.21 6.38 6.90
C ARG A 90 6.13 5.53 5.61
N ARG A 91 6.72 5.98 4.51
CA ARG A 91 6.77 5.22 3.25
C ARG A 91 7.49 3.88 3.38
N TRP A 92 8.50 3.82 4.24
CA TRP A 92 9.25 2.59 4.49
C TRP A 92 8.36 1.42 4.94
N VAL A 93 7.21 1.70 5.53
CA VAL A 93 6.27 0.67 6.01
C VAL A 93 5.76 -0.18 4.85
N VAL A 94 5.31 0.45 3.76
CA VAL A 94 4.86 -0.25 2.56
C VAL A 94 6.01 -0.97 1.85
N GLU A 95 7.18 -0.35 1.80
CA GLU A 95 8.39 -0.96 1.22
C GLU A 95 8.79 -2.23 1.97
N VAL A 96 8.70 -2.23 3.29
CA VAL A 96 8.94 -3.42 4.12
C VAL A 96 7.93 -4.52 3.78
N THR A 97 6.65 -4.18 3.62
CA THR A 97 5.61 -5.16 3.25
C THR A 97 5.87 -5.76 1.88
N HIS A 98 6.24 -4.96 0.88
CA HIS A 98 6.67 -5.47 -0.43
C HIS A 98 7.89 -6.39 -0.32
N SER A 99 8.85 -6.04 0.54
CA SER A 99 10.02 -6.87 0.81
C SER A 99 9.63 -8.23 1.39
N PHE A 100 8.65 -8.28 2.28
CA PHE A 100 8.13 -9.55 2.80
C PHE A 100 7.51 -10.42 1.71
N PHE A 101 6.71 -9.86 0.81
CA PHE A 101 6.17 -10.61 -0.32
C PHE A 101 7.27 -11.18 -1.22
N ASN A 102 8.34 -10.45 -1.43
CA ASN A 102 9.46 -10.88 -2.27
C ASN A 102 10.25 -12.06 -1.68
N ARG A 103 10.11 -12.36 -0.40
CA ARG A 103 10.67 -13.57 0.24
C ARG A 103 9.96 -14.85 -0.18
N PHE A 104 8.74 -14.75 -0.69
CA PHE A 104 8.02 -15.89 -1.26
C PHE A 104 8.37 -16.00 -2.75
N ARG A 105 9.10 -17.03 -3.14
CA ARG A 105 9.61 -17.20 -4.52
C ARG A 105 8.53 -17.11 -5.59
N LYS A 106 7.34 -17.68 -5.31
CA LYS A 106 6.19 -17.63 -6.22
C LYS A 106 5.56 -16.24 -6.37
N LEU A 107 5.85 -15.30 -5.45
CA LEU A 107 5.42 -13.93 -5.52
C LEU A 107 6.48 -13.00 -6.10
N LEU A 108 7.77 -13.33 -5.91
CA LEU A 108 8.87 -12.56 -6.48
C LEU A 108 8.85 -12.63 -8.02
N VAL A 109 8.65 -13.83 -8.54
CA VAL A 109 8.46 -14.08 -9.98
C VAL A 109 7.09 -14.69 -10.18
N ARG A 110 6.28 -14.04 -11.02
CA ARG A 110 4.93 -14.52 -11.30
C ARG A 110 4.97 -15.72 -12.25
N PHE A 111 4.76 -16.92 -11.73
CA PHE A 111 4.56 -18.13 -12.51
C PHE A 111 3.10 -18.40 -12.89
N GLU A 112 2.15 -17.84 -12.12
CA GLU A 112 0.74 -18.03 -12.34
C GLU A 112 0.23 -17.20 -13.51
N LYS A 113 -0.36 -17.85 -14.51
CA LYS A 113 -0.93 -17.21 -15.70
C LYS A 113 -2.20 -16.41 -15.35
N LYS A 114 -3.04 -16.97 -14.47
CA LYS A 114 -4.30 -16.33 -14.05
C LYS A 114 -4.02 -15.36 -12.91
N ALA A 115 -4.47 -14.12 -13.07
CA ALA A 115 -4.32 -13.08 -12.03
C ALA A 115 -5.00 -13.48 -10.71
N GLN A 116 -6.15 -14.16 -10.76
CA GLN A 116 -6.86 -14.63 -9.58
C GLN A 116 -6.03 -15.62 -8.74
N ASN A 117 -5.32 -16.54 -9.39
CA ASN A 117 -4.44 -17.49 -8.69
C ASN A 117 -3.26 -16.78 -8.04
N TYR A 118 -2.68 -15.82 -8.74
CA TYR A 118 -1.59 -15.01 -8.19
C TYR A 118 -2.06 -14.17 -6.99
N LEU A 119 -3.25 -13.55 -7.08
CA LEU A 119 -3.85 -12.81 -5.98
C LEU A 119 -4.15 -13.72 -4.78
N ALA A 120 -4.62 -14.94 -5.00
CA ALA A 120 -4.85 -15.92 -3.93
C ALA A 120 -3.56 -16.27 -3.18
N LEU A 121 -2.44 -16.42 -3.90
CA LEU A 121 -1.13 -16.64 -3.28
C LEU A 121 -0.68 -15.42 -2.44
N ILE A 122 -0.94 -14.21 -2.93
CA ILE A 122 -0.65 -12.97 -2.18
C ILE A 122 -1.49 -12.92 -0.90
N HIS A 123 -2.78 -13.22 -0.95
CA HIS A 123 -3.64 -13.26 0.23
C HIS A 123 -3.17 -14.30 1.25
N PHE A 124 -2.72 -15.45 0.79
CA PHE A 124 -2.13 -16.47 1.66
C PHE A 124 -0.84 -15.95 2.33
N ALA A 125 0.03 -15.29 1.59
CA ALA A 125 1.22 -14.65 2.14
C ALA A 125 0.87 -13.55 3.15
N CYS A 126 -0.16 -12.75 2.90
CA CYS A 126 -0.68 -11.77 3.85
C CYS A 126 -1.08 -12.42 5.17
N SER A 127 -1.78 -13.53 5.11
CA SER A 127 -2.18 -14.30 6.31
C SER A 127 -0.97 -14.74 7.14
N ILE A 128 0.08 -15.21 6.49
CA ILE A 128 1.32 -15.60 7.17
C ILE A 128 2.02 -14.38 7.79
N ILE A 129 2.08 -13.26 7.09
CA ILE A 129 2.70 -12.02 7.59
C ILE A 129 1.95 -11.52 8.82
N VAL A 130 0.63 -11.48 8.79
CA VAL A 130 -0.21 -11.07 9.91
C VAL A 130 0.02 -12.00 11.09
N TRP A 131 -0.05 -13.30 10.87
CA TRP A 131 0.15 -14.29 11.95
C TRP A 131 1.50 -14.16 12.64
N ARG A 132 2.57 -13.90 11.90
CA ARG A 132 3.92 -13.73 12.47
C ARG A 132 4.07 -12.46 13.31
N LYS A 133 3.18 -11.49 13.13
CA LYS A 133 3.22 -10.20 13.86
C LYS A 133 2.25 -10.15 15.05
N LEU A 134 1.38 -11.13 15.18
CA LEU A 134 0.53 -11.33 16.34
C LEU A 134 1.29 -11.98 17.49
#